data_251584ee56d49804b027ac77c4020eaa
#
_entry.id   251584ee56d49804b027ac77c4020eaa
#
_cell.length_a   1.000
_cell.length_b   1.000
_cell.length_c   1.000
_cell.angle_alpha   90.00
_cell.angle_beta   90.00
_cell.angle_gamma   90.00
#
_symmetry.space_group_name_H-M   'P 1'
#
loop_
_entity.id
_entity.type
_entity.pdbx_description
1 polymer ?
#
loop_
_entity_poly.entity_id
_entity_poly.type
_entity_poly.pdbx_seq_one_letter_code
_entity_poly.pdbx_strand_id
1 'polypeptide(L)'
;MLVLSELKGLTSGQRNAFVASFLGWTLDAFDFFLMSFTLGAIAKDFQVEVTEVAFAITLTLACRPVGAFIFGRLADRFGRRPVLMVDILLFAVLEIASAFAPNLTIFLVLRGLFGIAMGGEWGIGSSLTFESIPERARGAVSGILQEGYACGFLLASVVNWALFEVIGWRGMFIVGVVPALLVIYIRMFVEESPVWQKGEHAKAKLNFFAAMRGHWKLAAYVIVLMTAFNFFSHGTQDLYPQFLRTTHHFDNGTVSLLTIVGNVGAIVGGVMFGAWSERLGRRKAIIFASLLALPVLPLWAFAQTPILLGLGAFLMQISVQGAWGIIPTHLNELSPDAVRGTFPGLMYQLGNLFAAVNATFQVWLATRYDDNYAIPLALVTGVVAIVIVILAAVGVEKKGVVFGSTESA
;
A
#
# COMPACT_ATOMS: atom_id res chain seq x y z
N MET A 1 3.53 -12.50 -21.64
CA MET A 1 4.06 -11.83 -22.85
C MET A 1 3.76 -10.33 -22.88
N LEU A 2 2.51 -9.88 -22.65
CA LEU A 2 2.12 -8.46 -22.65
C LEU A 2 2.95 -7.57 -21.72
N VAL A 3 3.07 -7.94 -20.44
CA VAL A 3 3.82 -7.17 -19.43
C VAL A 3 5.28 -6.97 -19.84
N LEU A 4 5.93 -8.03 -20.31
CA LEU A 4 7.34 -7.99 -20.72
C LEU A 4 7.57 -7.10 -21.96
N SER A 5 6.61 -7.06 -22.90
CA SER A 5 6.74 -6.22 -24.10
C SER A 5 6.61 -4.73 -23.76
N GLU A 6 5.75 -4.38 -22.81
CA GLU A 6 5.55 -2.99 -22.37
C GLU A 6 6.74 -2.48 -21.55
N LEU A 7 7.32 -3.33 -20.68
CA LEU A 7 8.50 -2.96 -19.89
C LEU A 7 9.77 -2.84 -20.75
N LYS A 8 9.93 -3.66 -21.79
CA LYS A 8 11.08 -3.58 -22.70
C LYS A 8 11.16 -2.25 -23.48
N GLY A 9 10.05 -1.56 -23.65
CA GLY A 9 9.99 -0.27 -24.32
C GLY A 9 10.32 0.95 -23.45
N LEU A 10 10.64 0.74 -22.16
CA LEU A 10 10.97 1.84 -21.26
C LEU A 10 12.43 2.29 -21.44
N THR A 11 12.66 3.60 -21.45
CA THR A 11 14.01 4.18 -21.39
C THR A 11 14.68 3.89 -20.05
N SER A 12 16.00 4.09 -19.96
CA SER A 12 16.73 3.91 -18.70
C SER A 12 16.20 4.82 -17.59
N GLY A 13 15.92 6.11 -17.89
CA GLY A 13 15.34 7.03 -16.91
C GLY A 13 13.97 6.58 -16.39
N GLN A 14 13.09 6.15 -17.29
CA GLN A 14 11.76 5.62 -16.94
C GLN A 14 11.83 4.37 -16.08
N ARG A 15 12.73 3.45 -16.43
CA ARG A 15 12.95 2.22 -15.66
C ARG A 15 13.53 2.54 -14.28
N ASN A 16 14.47 3.48 -14.19
CA ASN A 16 15.07 3.86 -12.91
C ASN A 16 14.06 4.54 -11.98
N ALA A 17 13.18 5.39 -12.49
CA ALA A 17 12.09 5.98 -11.70
C ALA A 17 11.14 4.90 -11.16
N PHE A 18 10.74 3.94 -12.00
CA PHE A 18 9.90 2.82 -11.58
C PHE A 18 10.60 1.94 -10.54
N VAL A 19 11.85 1.54 -10.77
CA VAL A 19 12.61 0.69 -9.83
C VAL A 19 12.79 1.39 -8.49
N ALA A 20 13.09 2.70 -8.49
CA ALA A 20 13.22 3.48 -7.26
C ALA A 20 11.92 3.49 -6.45
N SER A 21 10.78 3.71 -7.10
CA SER A 21 9.49 3.74 -6.43
C SER A 21 9.04 2.35 -5.96
N PHE A 22 9.32 1.30 -6.74
CA PHE A 22 9.07 -0.08 -6.32
C PHE A 22 9.90 -0.48 -5.10
N LEU A 23 11.20 -0.16 -5.12
CA LEU A 23 12.09 -0.43 -3.98
C LEU A 23 11.73 0.43 -2.77
N GLY A 24 11.34 1.70 -2.96
CA GLY A 24 10.86 2.56 -1.89
C GLY A 24 9.66 1.92 -1.19
N TRP A 25 8.63 1.56 -1.94
CA TRP A 25 7.45 0.89 -1.41
C TRP A 25 7.75 -0.47 -0.77
N THR A 26 8.68 -1.23 -1.33
CA THR A 26 9.15 -2.50 -0.76
C THR A 26 9.83 -2.30 0.59
N LEU A 27 10.70 -1.30 0.69
CA LEU A 27 11.46 -1.01 1.90
C LEU A 27 10.60 -0.34 2.98
N ASP A 28 9.60 0.48 2.58
CA ASP A 28 8.58 1.02 3.47
C ASP A 28 7.78 -0.11 4.15
N ALA A 29 7.32 -1.08 3.37
CA ALA A 29 6.65 -2.26 3.90
C ALA A 29 7.58 -3.13 4.75
N PHE A 30 8.83 -3.28 4.36
CA PHE A 30 9.83 -4.02 5.11
C PHE A 30 9.98 -3.46 6.53
N ASP A 31 10.20 -2.16 6.69
CA ASP A 31 10.38 -1.51 7.99
C ASP A 31 9.10 -1.59 8.84
N PHE A 32 7.93 -1.43 8.22
CA PHE A 32 6.66 -1.61 8.91
C PHE A 32 6.48 -3.01 9.49
N PHE A 33 6.86 -4.06 8.74
CA PHE A 33 6.74 -5.44 9.20
C PHE A 33 7.82 -5.84 10.21
N LEU A 34 9.01 -5.24 10.19
CA LEU A 34 10.01 -5.43 11.25
C LEU A 34 9.44 -5.09 12.62
N MET A 35 8.69 -3.98 12.71
CA MET A 35 7.98 -3.60 13.93
C MET A 35 7.00 -4.70 14.37
N SER A 36 6.21 -5.24 13.44
CA SER A 36 5.19 -6.26 13.74
C SER A 36 5.80 -7.56 14.27
N PHE A 37 6.96 -7.96 13.75
CA PHE A 37 7.66 -9.18 14.18
C PHE A 37 8.38 -9.02 15.53
N THR A 38 8.68 -7.79 15.95
CA THR A 38 9.50 -7.52 17.15
C THR A 38 8.69 -7.09 18.38
N LEU A 39 7.36 -6.95 18.27
CA LEU A 39 6.47 -6.46 19.33
C LEU A 39 6.72 -7.11 20.69
N GLY A 40 6.75 -8.45 20.75
CA GLY A 40 6.95 -9.18 22.00
C GLY A 40 8.32 -8.96 22.63
N ALA A 41 9.37 -8.84 21.83
CA ALA A 41 10.72 -8.56 22.31
C ALA A 41 10.86 -7.14 22.85
N ILE A 42 10.23 -6.16 22.19
CA ILE A 42 10.19 -4.75 22.64
C ILE A 42 9.42 -4.65 23.96
N ALA A 43 8.26 -5.32 24.08
CA ALA A 43 7.46 -5.34 25.29
C ALA A 43 8.25 -5.92 26.49
N LYS A 44 8.97 -7.02 26.26
CA LYS A 44 9.83 -7.63 27.27
C LYS A 44 10.97 -6.71 27.72
N ASP A 45 11.61 -6.01 26.77
CA ASP A 45 12.75 -5.12 27.04
C ASP A 45 12.31 -3.87 27.83
N PHE A 46 11.17 -3.28 27.50
CA PHE A 46 10.61 -2.13 28.21
C PHE A 46 9.78 -2.50 29.46
N GLN A 47 9.57 -3.80 29.71
CA GLN A 47 8.78 -4.32 30.85
C GLN A 47 7.33 -3.79 30.84
N VAL A 48 6.70 -3.81 29.69
CA VAL A 48 5.31 -3.35 29.45
C VAL A 48 4.50 -4.45 28.75
N GLU A 49 3.17 -4.27 28.68
CA GLU A 49 2.30 -5.18 27.94
C GLU A 49 2.51 -5.06 26.43
N VAL A 50 2.37 -6.16 25.70
CA VAL A 50 2.49 -6.18 24.22
C VAL A 50 1.48 -5.23 23.56
N THR A 51 0.31 -5.07 24.16
CA THR A 51 -0.74 -4.14 23.71
C THR A 51 -0.30 -2.68 23.72
N GLU A 52 0.54 -2.28 24.71
CA GLU A 52 1.09 -0.94 24.80
C GLU A 52 2.09 -0.67 23.67
N VAL A 53 2.93 -1.67 23.35
CA VAL A 53 3.87 -1.58 22.22
C VAL A 53 3.12 -1.62 20.88
N ALA A 54 2.07 -2.44 20.77
CA ALA A 54 1.24 -2.52 19.56
C ALA A 54 0.57 -1.17 19.19
N PHE A 55 0.37 -0.29 20.18
CA PHE A 55 -0.11 1.07 19.96
C PHE A 55 0.83 1.88 19.04
N ALA A 56 2.12 1.53 18.98
CA ALA A 56 3.06 2.13 18.02
C ALA A 56 2.65 1.91 16.56
N ILE A 57 2.06 0.76 16.22
CA ILE A 57 1.53 0.48 14.87
C ILE A 57 0.35 1.41 14.57
N THR A 58 -0.58 1.50 15.53
CA THR A 58 -1.74 2.40 15.40
C THR A 58 -1.30 3.85 15.21
N LEU A 59 -0.32 4.29 15.99
CA LEU A 59 0.19 5.66 15.94
C LEU A 59 0.90 5.93 14.61
N THR A 60 1.72 4.99 14.12
CA THR A 60 2.35 5.06 12.80
C THR A 60 1.31 5.23 11.70
N LEU A 61 0.30 4.37 11.67
CA LEU A 61 -0.76 4.43 10.64
C LEU A 61 -1.60 5.70 10.74
N ALA A 62 -1.94 6.15 11.97
CA ALA A 62 -2.72 7.37 12.19
C ALA A 62 -1.99 8.66 11.76
N CYS A 63 -0.66 8.66 11.82
CA CYS A 63 0.16 9.80 11.43
C CYS A 63 0.45 9.87 9.91
N ARG A 64 0.27 8.78 9.17
CA ARG A 64 0.53 8.73 7.71
C ARG A 64 -0.22 9.78 6.88
N PRO A 65 -1.52 10.09 7.11
CA PRO A 65 -2.19 11.15 6.35
C PRO A 65 -1.53 12.52 6.48
N VAL A 66 -0.99 12.84 7.67
CA VAL A 66 -0.25 14.10 7.90
C VAL A 66 1.01 14.13 7.03
N GLY A 67 1.74 13.03 7.00
CA GLY A 67 2.92 12.86 6.16
C GLY A 67 2.60 12.96 4.67
N ALA A 68 1.58 12.26 4.21
CA ALA A 68 1.12 12.32 2.83
C ALA A 68 0.80 13.76 2.39
N PHE A 69 0.18 14.54 3.27
CA PHE A 69 -0.09 15.95 2.99
C PHE A 69 1.20 16.79 2.95
N ILE A 70 2.05 16.69 3.96
CA ILE A 70 3.27 17.50 4.07
C ILE A 70 4.22 17.18 2.91
N PHE A 71 4.63 15.93 2.76
CA PHE A 71 5.60 15.52 1.75
C PHE A 71 5.04 15.61 0.33
N GLY A 72 3.74 15.32 0.15
CA GLY A 72 3.07 15.55 -1.13
C GLY A 72 3.12 17.02 -1.55
N ARG A 73 2.82 17.95 -0.63
CA ARG A 73 2.93 19.40 -0.90
C ARG A 73 4.36 19.84 -1.20
N LEU A 74 5.32 19.32 -0.47
CA LEU A 74 6.73 19.58 -0.75
C LEU A 74 7.11 19.04 -2.14
N ALA A 75 6.63 17.84 -2.51
CA ALA A 75 6.89 17.25 -3.83
C ALA A 75 6.22 18.04 -4.97
N ASP A 76 5.03 18.59 -4.76
CA ASP A 76 4.41 19.48 -5.75
C ASP A 76 5.20 20.77 -5.94
N ARG A 77 5.86 21.28 -4.89
CA ARG A 77 6.60 22.55 -4.91
C ARG A 77 8.05 22.39 -5.35
N PHE A 78 8.76 21.38 -4.84
CA PHE A 78 10.22 21.26 -4.99
C PHE A 78 10.65 20.11 -5.92
N GLY A 79 9.71 19.34 -6.44
CA GLY A 79 9.97 18.17 -7.27
C GLY A 79 9.79 16.85 -6.53
N ARG A 80 9.53 15.80 -7.31
CA ARG A 80 9.26 14.46 -6.75
C ARG A 80 10.54 13.82 -6.23
N ARG A 81 11.61 13.89 -7.04
CA ARG A 81 12.89 13.25 -6.74
C ARG A 81 13.55 13.75 -5.44
N PRO A 82 13.79 15.06 -5.23
CA PRO A 82 14.45 15.53 -4.02
C PRO A 82 13.64 15.27 -2.76
N VAL A 83 12.30 15.39 -2.84
CA VAL A 83 11.44 15.16 -1.69
C VAL A 83 11.37 13.68 -1.34
N LEU A 84 11.32 12.79 -2.33
CA LEU A 84 11.40 11.34 -2.10
C LEU A 84 12.71 10.95 -1.40
N MET A 85 13.85 11.56 -1.79
CA MET A 85 15.13 11.32 -1.14
C MET A 85 15.14 11.77 0.32
N VAL A 86 14.59 12.95 0.62
CA VAL A 86 14.49 13.48 1.99
C VAL A 86 13.58 12.62 2.84
N ASP A 87 12.46 12.16 2.28
CA ASP A 87 11.47 11.34 2.93
C ASP A 87 12.06 9.98 3.34
N ILE A 88 12.71 9.28 2.39
CA ILE A 88 13.39 8.00 2.63
C ILE A 88 14.51 8.16 3.67
N LEU A 89 15.30 9.23 3.59
CA LEU A 89 16.36 9.48 4.56
C LEU A 89 15.80 9.74 5.96
N LEU A 90 14.69 10.47 6.05
CA LEU A 90 14.05 10.79 7.34
C LEU A 90 13.50 9.54 8.02
N PHE A 91 12.77 8.67 7.29
CA PHE A 91 12.27 7.47 7.92
C PHE A 91 13.40 6.50 8.30
N ALA A 92 14.48 6.38 7.51
CA ALA A 92 15.64 5.58 7.88
C ALA A 92 16.33 6.10 9.17
N VAL A 93 16.46 7.44 9.33
CA VAL A 93 16.99 8.03 10.55
C VAL A 93 16.09 7.78 11.75
N LEU A 94 14.77 7.86 11.58
CA LEU A 94 13.80 7.60 12.65
C LEU A 94 13.75 6.12 13.01
N GLU A 95 13.99 5.23 12.04
CA GLU A 95 14.12 3.80 12.29
C GLU A 95 15.33 3.50 13.19
N ILE A 96 16.52 4.05 12.86
CA ILE A 96 17.70 3.94 13.71
C ILE A 96 17.43 4.55 15.09
N ALA A 97 16.88 5.75 15.16
CA ALA A 97 16.58 6.40 16.43
C ALA A 97 15.68 5.53 17.32
N SER A 98 14.74 4.81 16.71
CA SER A 98 13.86 3.87 17.44
C SER A 98 14.63 2.68 18.03
N ALA A 99 15.71 2.21 17.38
CA ALA A 99 16.59 1.19 17.93
C ALA A 99 17.25 1.62 19.25
N PHE A 100 17.48 2.91 19.44
CA PHE A 100 18.12 3.48 20.63
C PHE A 100 17.13 4.10 21.62
N ALA A 101 15.83 3.92 21.43
CA ALA A 101 14.82 4.41 22.36
C ALA A 101 15.04 3.84 23.78
N PRO A 102 15.15 4.70 24.83
CA PRO A 102 15.42 4.26 26.19
C PRO A 102 14.16 3.76 26.92
N ASN A 103 12.97 4.11 26.43
CA ASN A 103 11.69 3.75 27.03
C ASN A 103 10.57 3.77 26.00
N LEU A 104 9.41 3.23 26.37
CA LEU A 104 8.23 3.15 25.51
C LEU A 104 7.76 4.53 25.03
N THR A 105 7.75 5.56 25.88
CA THR A 105 7.24 6.89 25.49
C THR A 105 8.04 7.48 24.34
N ILE A 106 9.38 7.47 24.43
CA ILE A 106 10.24 7.97 23.35
C ILE A 106 10.09 7.09 22.12
N PHE A 107 10.00 5.77 22.28
CA PHE A 107 9.74 4.85 21.19
C PHE A 107 8.44 5.19 20.45
N LEU A 108 7.34 5.43 21.16
CA LEU A 108 6.04 5.80 20.57
C LEU A 108 6.11 7.14 19.83
N VAL A 109 6.79 8.15 20.39
CA VAL A 109 7.01 9.43 19.71
C VAL A 109 7.76 9.23 18.38
N LEU A 110 8.84 8.43 18.40
CA LEU A 110 9.61 8.12 17.21
C LEU A 110 8.77 7.36 16.17
N ARG A 111 7.89 6.43 16.60
CA ARG A 111 6.96 5.72 15.72
C ARG A 111 5.91 6.63 15.10
N GLY A 112 5.41 7.62 15.83
CA GLY A 112 4.53 8.65 15.28
C GLY A 112 5.23 9.50 14.21
N LEU A 113 6.45 9.97 14.49
CA LEU A 113 7.27 10.72 13.52
C LEU A 113 7.63 9.85 12.30
N PHE A 114 7.98 8.58 12.52
CA PHE A 114 8.18 7.61 11.45
C PHE A 114 6.94 7.47 10.56
N GLY A 115 5.74 7.41 11.15
CA GLY A 115 4.49 7.38 10.42
C GLY A 115 4.27 8.63 9.55
N ILE A 116 4.69 9.82 10.03
CA ILE A 116 4.66 11.04 9.21
C ILE A 116 5.62 10.92 8.03
N ALA A 117 6.87 10.47 8.24
CA ALA A 117 7.82 10.26 7.18
C ALA A 117 7.30 9.23 6.15
N MET A 118 6.92 8.05 6.62
CA MET A 118 6.39 6.95 5.80
C MET A 118 5.13 7.32 4.99
N GLY A 119 4.37 8.32 5.43
CA GLY A 119 3.12 8.74 4.77
C GLY A 119 3.32 9.34 3.38
N GLY A 120 4.48 9.93 3.09
CA GLY A 120 4.79 10.60 1.83
C GLY A 120 5.24 9.66 0.71
N GLU A 121 5.93 8.60 1.05
CA GLU A 121 6.70 7.75 0.13
C GLU A 121 5.85 7.23 -1.05
N TRP A 122 4.79 6.50 -0.79
CA TRP A 122 3.96 5.87 -1.82
C TRP A 122 3.36 6.88 -2.80
N GLY A 123 2.86 8.01 -2.29
CA GLY A 123 2.26 9.05 -3.12
C GLY A 123 3.26 9.71 -4.06
N ILE A 124 4.45 10.04 -3.55
CA ILE A 124 5.53 10.68 -4.33
C ILE A 124 6.13 9.70 -5.32
N GLY A 125 6.43 8.47 -4.88
CA GLY A 125 6.98 7.42 -5.73
C GLY A 125 6.06 7.05 -6.88
N SER A 126 4.75 6.87 -6.61
CA SER A 126 3.77 6.61 -7.65
C SER A 126 3.67 7.78 -8.64
N SER A 127 3.61 9.02 -8.18
CA SER A 127 3.58 10.20 -9.05
C SER A 127 4.83 10.32 -9.92
N LEU A 128 6.03 10.13 -9.34
CA LEU A 128 7.29 10.14 -10.08
C LEU A 128 7.29 9.08 -11.19
N THR A 129 6.85 7.87 -10.86
CA THR A 129 6.76 6.77 -11.83
C THR A 129 5.80 7.09 -12.95
N PHE A 130 4.53 7.43 -12.65
CA PHE A 130 3.49 7.60 -13.67
C PHE A 130 3.63 8.86 -14.50
N GLU A 131 4.28 9.90 -13.98
CA GLU A 131 4.65 11.09 -14.75
C GLU A 131 5.84 10.84 -15.69
N SER A 132 6.66 9.81 -15.44
CA SER A 132 7.86 9.48 -16.23
C SER A 132 7.60 8.47 -17.32
N ILE A 133 6.69 7.50 -17.11
CA ILE A 133 6.45 6.39 -18.04
C ILE A 133 5.38 6.72 -19.09
N PRO A 134 5.42 6.07 -20.27
CA PRO A 134 4.41 6.24 -21.29
C PRO A 134 3.06 5.66 -20.84
N GLU A 135 1.96 6.25 -21.33
CA GLU A 135 0.59 5.87 -20.97
C GLU A 135 0.32 4.37 -21.11
N ARG A 136 0.80 3.77 -22.21
CA ARG A 136 0.61 2.35 -22.53
C ARG A 136 1.20 1.39 -21.49
N ALA A 137 2.19 1.82 -20.70
CA ALA A 137 2.87 0.98 -19.71
C ALA A 137 2.29 1.15 -18.30
N ARG A 138 1.43 2.16 -18.08
CA ARG A 138 0.96 2.54 -16.74
C ARG A 138 0.28 1.38 -16.00
N GLY A 139 -0.57 0.62 -16.67
CA GLY A 139 -1.29 -0.47 -16.02
C GLY A 139 -0.38 -1.62 -15.59
N ALA A 140 0.55 -2.05 -16.46
CA ALA A 140 1.51 -3.10 -16.14
C ALA A 140 2.44 -2.67 -15.01
N VAL A 141 2.96 -1.42 -15.09
CA VAL A 141 3.83 -0.85 -14.05
C VAL A 141 3.07 -0.68 -12.73
N SER A 142 1.80 -0.27 -12.78
CA SER A 142 0.94 -0.14 -11.60
C SER A 142 0.80 -1.46 -10.84
N GLY A 143 0.49 -2.53 -11.56
CA GLY A 143 0.37 -3.85 -10.95
C GLY A 143 1.65 -4.30 -10.27
N ILE A 144 2.81 -4.11 -10.92
CA ILE A 144 4.09 -4.50 -10.32
C ILE A 144 4.45 -3.58 -9.14
N LEU A 145 4.26 -2.26 -9.28
CA LEU A 145 4.56 -1.29 -8.23
C LEU A 145 3.82 -1.63 -6.93
N GLN A 146 2.54 -1.99 -7.03
CA GLN A 146 1.73 -2.33 -5.88
C GLN A 146 2.24 -3.58 -5.13
N GLU A 147 2.80 -4.54 -5.84
CA GLU A 147 3.34 -5.76 -5.24
C GLU A 147 4.66 -5.53 -4.45
N GLY A 148 5.21 -4.33 -4.48
CA GLY A 148 6.30 -3.93 -3.57
C GLY A 148 5.96 -4.21 -2.11
N TYR A 149 4.70 -4.02 -1.70
CA TYR A 149 4.24 -4.29 -0.33
C TYR A 149 4.38 -5.78 0.06
N ALA A 150 3.94 -6.69 -0.80
CA ALA A 150 4.11 -8.13 -0.59
C ALA A 150 5.59 -8.55 -0.58
N CYS A 151 6.40 -7.95 -1.44
CA CYS A 151 7.85 -8.18 -1.46
C CYS A 151 8.50 -7.69 -0.15
N GLY A 152 8.08 -6.54 0.38
CA GLY A 152 8.57 -6.02 1.66
C GLY A 152 8.24 -6.93 2.84
N PHE A 153 7.02 -7.47 2.89
CA PHE A 153 6.64 -8.47 3.89
C PHE A 153 7.52 -9.73 3.82
N LEU A 154 7.73 -10.26 2.63
CA LEU A 154 8.58 -11.44 2.43
C LEU A 154 10.03 -11.15 2.86
N LEU A 155 10.56 -9.99 2.48
CA LEU A 155 11.91 -9.56 2.88
C LEU A 155 12.03 -9.45 4.39
N ALA A 156 11.08 -8.80 5.06
CA ALA A 156 11.04 -8.68 6.52
C ALA A 156 10.96 -10.05 7.20
N SER A 157 10.17 -10.97 6.65
CA SER A 157 10.05 -12.34 7.18
C SER A 157 11.37 -13.10 7.09
N VAL A 158 12.07 -13.02 5.94
CA VAL A 158 13.37 -13.67 5.75
C VAL A 158 14.44 -13.07 6.67
N VAL A 159 14.50 -11.75 6.74
CA VAL A 159 15.48 -11.05 7.59
C VAL A 159 15.21 -11.34 9.07
N ASN A 160 13.96 -11.35 9.48
CA ASN A 160 13.58 -11.72 10.85
C ASN A 160 13.98 -13.15 11.17
N TRP A 161 13.70 -14.11 10.30
CA TRP A 161 14.09 -15.50 10.48
C TRP A 161 15.60 -15.68 10.57
N ALA A 162 16.36 -14.98 9.73
CA ALA A 162 17.82 -15.16 9.67
C ALA A 162 18.58 -14.43 10.77
N LEU A 163 18.12 -13.27 11.22
CA LEU A 163 18.92 -12.37 12.04
C LEU A 163 18.35 -12.11 13.45
N PHE A 164 17.05 -12.27 13.67
CA PHE A 164 16.41 -11.85 14.92
C PHE A 164 17.05 -12.47 16.18
N GLU A 165 17.32 -13.78 16.15
CA GLU A 165 17.95 -14.51 17.28
C GLU A 165 19.40 -14.04 17.57
N VAL A 166 20.07 -13.46 16.56
CA VAL A 166 21.49 -13.05 16.66
C VAL A 166 21.62 -11.60 17.12
N ILE A 167 20.79 -10.69 16.54
CA ILE A 167 20.94 -9.25 16.73
C ILE A 167 19.83 -8.61 17.58
N GLY A 168 18.79 -9.38 17.91
CA GLY A 168 17.63 -8.93 18.67
C GLY A 168 16.84 -7.80 17.97
N TRP A 169 15.80 -7.31 18.66
CA TRP A 169 14.90 -6.32 18.08
C TRP A 169 15.58 -4.98 17.73
N ARG A 170 16.54 -4.52 18.54
CA ARG A 170 17.29 -3.28 18.28
C ARG A 170 18.15 -3.40 17.02
N GLY A 171 18.79 -4.56 16.85
CA GLY A 171 19.55 -4.87 15.62
C GLY A 171 18.66 -4.92 14.39
N MET A 172 17.44 -5.44 14.51
CA MET A 172 16.48 -5.44 13.40
C MET A 172 16.14 -4.01 12.93
N PHE A 173 15.93 -3.06 13.86
CA PHE A 173 15.72 -1.65 13.52
C PHE A 173 16.96 -0.97 12.94
N ILE A 174 18.17 -1.41 13.29
CA ILE A 174 19.40 -0.93 12.64
C ILE A 174 19.50 -1.46 11.20
N VAL A 175 19.06 -2.69 10.95
CA VAL A 175 18.96 -3.22 9.57
C VAL A 175 17.95 -2.41 8.74
N GLY A 176 16.92 -1.85 9.36
CA GLY A 176 15.99 -0.88 8.75
C GLY A 176 16.64 0.41 8.22
N VAL A 177 17.97 0.57 8.29
CA VAL A 177 18.69 1.66 7.59
C VAL A 177 18.94 1.36 6.10
N VAL A 178 18.78 0.11 5.71
CA VAL A 178 19.02 -0.30 4.30
C VAL A 178 18.29 0.60 3.28
N PRO A 179 17.06 1.08 3.52
CA PRO A 179 16.43 2.08 2.68
C PRO A 179 17.26 3.33 2.39
N ALA A 180 18.12 3.77 3.32
CA ALA A 180 18.98 4.93 3.07
C ALA A 180 19.93 4.73 1.86
N LEU A 181 20.31 3.48 1.53
CA LEU A 181 21.11 3.17 0.35
C LEU A 181 20.34 3.48 -0.94
N LEU A 182 19.00 3.37 -0.93
CA LEU A 182 18.16 3.73 -2.06
C LEU A 182 18.27 5.21 -2.42
N VAL A 183 18.52 6.09 -1.43
CA VAL A 183 18.73 7.51 -1.67
C VAL A 183 19.94 7.73 -2.59
N ILE A 184 21.01 6.96 -2.41
CA ILE A 184 22.19 7.01 -3.28
C ILE A 184 21.81 6.63 -4.71
N TYR A 185 21.07 5.54 -4.87
CA TYR A 185 20.58 5.09 -6.18
C TYR A 185 19.69 6.16 -6.84
N ILE A 186 18.75 6.75 -6.10
CA ILE A 186 17.86 7.80 -6.62
C ILE A 186 18.68 9.01 -7.06
N ARG A 187 19.68 9.43 -6.26
CA ARG A 187 20.55 10.56 -6.60
C ARG A 187 21.36 10.33 -7.88
N MET A 188 21.83 9.11 -8.10
CA MET A 188 22.72 8.80 -9.22
C MET A 188 21.97 8.52 -10.52
N PHE A 189 20.82 7.88 -10.47
CA PHE A 189 20.22 7.27 -11.65
C PHE A 189 18.78 7.71 -11.96
N VAL A 190 18.11 8.39 -11.02
CA VAL A 190 16.71 8.81 -11.23
C VAL A 190 16.66 10.26 -11.65
N GLU A 191 15.94 10.53 -12.73
CA GLU A 191 15.67 11.89 -13.19
C GLU A 191 14.39 12.44 -12.55
N GLU A 192 14.26 13.77 -12.52
CA GLU A 192 13.03 14.41 -12.06
C GLU A 192 11.89 14.21 -13.06
N SER A 193 10.66 14.22 -12.58
CA SER A 193 9.46 14.10 -13.40
C SER A 193 9.46 15.11 -14.56
N PRO A 194 9.35 14.65 -15.82
CA PRO A 194 9.25 15.55 -16.97
C PRO A 194 7.97 16.40 -16.95
N VAL A 195 6.91 15.93 -16.32
CA VAL A 195 5.65 16.67 -16.16
C VAL A 195 5.83 17.80 -15.15
N TRP A 196 6.53 17.53 -14.06
CA TRP A 196 6.83 18.56 -13.06
C TRP A 196 7.74 19.64 -13.63
N GLN A 197 8.82 19.27 -14.32
CA GLN A 197 9.75 20.22 -14.93
C GLN A 197 9.05 21.18 -15.92
N LYS A 198 8.15 20.68 -16.76
CA LYS A 198 7.38 21.50 -17.71
C LYS A 198 6.41 22.48 -17.00
N GLY A 199 5.94 22.12 -15.81
CA GLY A 199 4.95 22.92 -15.06
C GLY A 199 5.55 23.79 -13.94
N GLU A 200 6.86 23.82 -13.77
CA GLU A 200 7.56 24.41 -12.62
C GLU A 200 7.17 25.88 -12.35
N HIS A 201 7.11 26.71 -13.39
CA HIS A 201 6.81 28.13 -13.23
C HIS A 201 5.35 28.45 -12.88
N ALA A 202 4.41 27.58 -13.24
CA ALA A 202 2.99 27.79 -12.98
C ALA A 202 2.53 27.25 -11.60
N LYS A 203 3.16 26.17 -11.13
CA LYS A 203 2.71 25.40 -9.95
C LYS A 203 3.26 25.91 -8.62
N ALA A 204 4.41 26.59 -8.60
CA ALA A 204 5.10 27.04 -7.37
C ALA A 204 4.27 28.01 -6.49
N LYS A 205 3.21 28.61 -7.02
CA LYS A 205 2.38 29.62 -6.33
C LYS A 205 0.99 29.14 -5.90
N LEU A 206 0.53 27.94 -6.33
CA LEU A 206 -0.83 27.49 -6.02
C LEU A 206 -0.94 26.92 -4.61
N ASN A 207 -1.82 27.51 -3.79
CA ASN A 207 -2.25 26.91 -2.54
C ASN A 207 -3.06 25.64 -2.84
N PHE A 208 -2.82 24.55 -2.08
CA PHE A 208 -3.52 23.28 -2.21
C PHE A 208 -5.05 23.46 -2.25
N PHE A 209 -5.60 24.24 -1.30
CA PHE A 209 -7.04 24.48 -1.23
C PHE A 209 -7.58 25.24 -2.45
N ALA A 210 -6.76 26.13 -3.03
CA ALA A 210 -7.12 26.81 -4.27
C ALA A 210 -7.07 25.84 -5.47
N ALA A 211 -6.05 24.97 -5.55
CA ALA A 211 -5.94 23.96 -6.58
C ALA A 211 -7.06 22.90 -6.49
N MET A 212 -7.53 22.62 -5.29
CA MET A 212 -8.64 21.71 -5.05
C MET A 212 -10.03 22.34 -5.23
N ARG A 213 -10.10 23.66 -5.49
CA ARG A 213 -11.38 24.33 -5.74
C ARG A 213 -12.06 23.69 -6.97
N GLY A 214 -13.28 23.19 -6.78
CA GLY A 214 -14.02 22.45 -7.81
C GLY A 214 -13.77 20.94 -7.81
N HIS A 215 -12.73 20.43 -7.13
CA HIS A 215 -12.39 19.00 -7.10
C HIS A 215 -12.77 18.28 -5.78
N TRP A 216 -13.47 18.94 -4.86
CA TRP A 216 -13.82 18.33 -3.56
C TRP A 216 -14.75 17.13 -3.67
N LYS A 217 -15.64 17.13 -4.69
CA LYS A 217 -16.49 15.95 -4.97
C LYS A 217 -15.65 14.76 -5.40
N LEU A 218 -14.63 15.01 -6.23
CA LEU A 218 -13.66 13.97 -6.63
C LEU A 218 -12.87 13.46 -5.41
N ALA A 219 -12.37 14.37 -4.56
CA ALA A 219 -11.66 13.98 -3.34
C ALA A 219 -12.52 13.10 -2.43
N ALA A 220 -13.76 13.52 -2.15
CA ALA A 220 -14.68 12.72 -1.35
C ALA A 220 -14.95 11.35 -1.97
N TYR A 221 -15.20 11.29 -3.28
CA TYR A 221 -15.37 10.03 -4.01
C TYR A 221 -14.14 9.12 -3.86
N VAL A 222 -12.94 9.67 -4.08
CA VAL A 222 -11.70 8.89 -4.01
C VAL A 222 -11.41 8.43 -2.58
N ILE A 223 -11.68 9.25 -1.54
CA ILE A 223 -11.55 8.82 -0.13
C ILE A 223 -12.47 7.64 0.15
N VAL A 224 -13.74 7.70 -0.26
CA VAL A 224 -14.70 6.60 -0.07
C VAL A 224 -14.25 5.36 -0.84
N LEU A 225 -13.78 5.52 -2.07
CA LEU A 225 -13.23 4.42 -2.87
C LEU A 225 -12.04 3.78 -2.16
N MET A 226 -11.09 4.58 -1.68
CA MET A 226 -9.89 4.08 -0.98
C MET A 226 -10.24 3.46 0.36
N THR A 227 -11.24 3.97 1.07
CA THR A 227 -11.77 3.32 2.27
C THR A 227 -12.29 1.92 1.94
N ALA A 228 -13.10 1.77 0.89
CA ALA A 228 -13.59 0.46 0.45
C ALA A 228 -12.45 -0.48 0.05
N PHE A 229 -11.45 0.02 -0.69
CA PHE A 229 -10.28 -0.77 -1.06
C PHE A 229 -9.46 -1.24 0.15
N ASN A 230 -9.26 -0.38 1.14
CA ASN A 230 -8.56 -0.75 2.37
C ASN A 230 -9.38 -1.78 3.18
N PHE A 231 -10.71 -1.62 3.29
CA PHE A 231 -11.56 -2.66 3.86
C PHE A 231 -11.47 -3.98 3.10
N PHE A 232 -11.35 -3.94 1.77
CA PHE A 232 -11.24 -5.15 0.95
C PHE A 232 -9.91 -5.90 1.21
N SER A 233 -8.80 -5.16 1.27
CA SER A 233 -7.48 -5.74 1.54
C SER A 233 -7.36 -6.22 2.98
N HIS A 234 -7.52 -5.32 3.96
CA HIS A 234 -7.44 -5.65 5.37
C HIS A 234 -8.52 -6.67 5.81
N GLY A 235 -9.71 -6.57 5.23
CA GLY A 235 -10.83 -7.48 5.50
C GLY A 235 -10.58 -8.93 5.09
N THR A 236 -9.69 -9.15 4.13
CA THR A 236 -9.35 -10.49 3.63
C THR A 236 -8.01 -11.02 4.13
N GLN A 237 -7.15 -10.16 4.67
CA GLN A 237 -5.78 -10.55 5.02
C GLN A 237 -5.53 -10.58 6.53
N ASP A 238 -5.97 -9.56 7.29
CA ASP A 238 -5.52 -9.35 8.66
C ASP A 238 -5.94 -10.48 9.61
N LEU A 239 -7.19 -10.91 9.51
CA LEU A 239 -7.75 -11.94 10.38
C LEU A 239 -7.82 -13.33 9.75
N TYR A 240 -7.40 -13.50 8.50
CA TYR A 240 -7.43 -14.80 7.85
C TYR A 240 -6.53 -15.85 8.52
N PRO A 241 -5.30 -15.54 8.96
CA PRO A 241 -4.51 -16.47 9.76
C PRO A 241 -5.18 -16.85 11.09
N GLN A 242 -5.86 -15.90 11.74
CA GLN A 242 -6.61 -16.16 12.96
C GLN A 242 -7.79 -17.09 12.71
N PHE A 243 -8.56 -16.86 11.64
CA PHE A 243 -9.64 -17.74 11.19
C PHE A 243 -9.15 -19.17 10.98
N LEU A 244 -8.02 -19.38 10.31
CA LEU A 244 -7.47 -20.71 10.07
C LEU A 244 -7.07 -21.42 11.38
N ARG A 245 -6.56 -20.65 12.39
CA ARG A 245 -6.20 -21.20 13.68
C ARG A 245 -7.41 -21.52 14.58
N THR A 246 -8.36 -20.59 14.67
CA THR A 246 -9.46 -20.68 15.63
C THR A 246 -10.64 -21.46 15.11
N THR A 247 -11.02 -21.29 13.85
CA THR A 247 -12.20 -21.97 13.26
C THR A 247 -11.83 -23.34 12.71
N HIS A 248 -10.64 -23.51 12.12
CA HIS A 248 -10.20 -24.78 11.54
C HIS A 248 -9.18 -25.55 12.38
N HIS A 249 -8.64 -24.93 13.46
CA HIS A 249 -7.66 -25.54 14.35
C HIS A 249 -6.38 -26.01 13.65
N PHE A 250 -5.98 -25.34 12.56
CA PHE A 250 -4.77 -25.69 11.82
C PHE A 250 -3.52 -25.30 12.61
N ASP A 251 -2.47 -26.10 12.45
CA ASP A 251 -1.15 -25.83 12.97
C ASP A 251 -0.48 -24.63 12.27
N ASN A 252 0.53 -24.05 12.89
CA ASN A 252 1.23 -22.88 12.36
C ASN A 252 1.88 -23.12 10.98
N GLY A 253 2.31 -24.34 10.68
CA GLY A 253 2.89 -24.70 9.39
C GLY A 253 1.85 -24.61 8.27
N THR A 254 0.69 -25.21 8.47
CA THR A 254 -0.45 -25.17 7.54
C THR A 254 -0.94 -23.73 7.34
N VAL A 255 -1.10 -22.94 8.43
CA VAL A 255 -1.51 -21.54 8.35
C VAL A 255 -0.51 -20.73 7.52
N SER A 256 0.78 -20.89 7.78
CA SER A 256 1.82 -20.19 7.03
C SER A 256 1.81 -20.56 5.55
N LEU A 257 1.67 -21.87 5.23
CA LEU A 257 1.59 -22.32 3.84
C LEU A 257 0.40 -21.71 3.10
N LEU A 258 -0.78 -21.71 3.72
CA LEU A 258 -1.99 -21.14 3.12
C LEU A 258 -1.86 -19.62 2.91
N THR A 259 -1.21 -18.93 3.84
CA THR A 259 -0.92 -17.50 3.73
C THR A 259 0.07 -17.22 2.57
N ILE A 260 1.12 -18.03 2.42
CA ILE A 260 2.05 -17.93 1.29
C ILE A 260 1.33 -18.16 -0.03
N VAL A 261 0.48 -19.17 -0.13
CA VAL A 261 -0.33 -19.46 -1.33
C VAL A 261 -1.22 -18.27 -1.68
N GLY A 262 -1.85 -17.64 -0.69
CA GLY A 262 -2.60 -16.39 -0.87
C GLY A 262 -1.72 -15.26 -1.42
N ASN A 263 -0.52 -15.05 -0.86
CA ASN A 263 0.40 -14.01 -1.33
C ASN A 263 0.89 -14.24 -2.78
N VAL A 264 1.08 -15.50 -3.19
CA VAL A 264 1.35 -15.81 -4.61
C VAL A 264 0.16 -15.39 -5.48
N GLY A 265 -1.08 -15.65 -5.03
CA GLY A 265 -2.29 -15.16 -5.69
C GLY A 265 -2.34 -13.64 -5.80
N ALA A 266 -1.91 -12.92 -4.76
CA ALA A 266 -1.81 -11.47 -4.73
C ALA A 266 -0.93 -10.95 -5.86
N ILE A 267 0.31 -11.43 -5.94
CA ILE A 267 1.27 -11.03 -6.99
C ILE A 267 0.72 -11.32 -8.40
N VAL A 268 0.17 -12.51 -8.60
CA VAL A 268 -0.42 -12.89 -9.89
C VAL A 268 -1.59 -11.95 -10.24
N GLY A 269 -2.48 -11.70 -9.30
CA GLY A 269 -3.65 -10.83 -9.49
C GLY A 269 -3.28 -9.40 -9.83
N GLY A 270 -2.40 -8.78 -9.02
CA GLY A 270 -1.97 -7.39 -9.21
C GLY A 270 -1.33 -7.16 -10.58
N VAL A 271 -0.38 -8.01 -10.96
CA VAL A 271 0.28 -7.92 -12.27
C VAL A 271 -0.69 -8.18 -13.42
N MET A 272 -1.55 -9.19 -13.30
CA MET A 272 -2.50 -9.58 -14.35
C MET A 272 -3.55 -8.49 -14.60
N PHE A 273 -4.27 -8.07 -13.58
CA PHE A 273 -5.32 -7.05 -13.72
C PHE A 273 -4.75 -5.67 -13.97
N GLY A 274 -3.58 -5.33 -13.41
CA GLY A 274 -2.85 -4.12 -13.75
C GLY A 274 -2.61 -4.04 -15.27
N ALA A 275 -2.03 -5.09 -15.86
CA ALA A 275 -1.81 -5.14 -17.30
C ALA A 275 -3.11 -5.17 -18.14
N TRP A 276 -4.14 -5.91 -17.69
CA TRP A 276 -5.44 -5.94 -18.39
C TRP A 276 -6.15 -4.60 -18.35
N SER A 277 -5.92 -3.77 -17.33
CA SER A 277 -6.52 -2.44 -17.23
C SER A 277 -6.12 -1.52 -18.40
N GLU A 278 -4.99 -1.79 -19.08
CA GLU A 278 -4.62 -1.08 -20.30
C GLU A 278 -5.57 -1.36 -21.49
N ARG A 279 -6.20 -2.52 -21.51
CA ARG A 279 -7.14 -2.88 -22.58
C ARG A 279 -8.59 -2.58 -22.18
N LEU A 280 -8.96 -2.99 -20.98
CA LEU A 280 -10.33 -2.90 -20.50
C LEU A 280 -10.75 -1.49 -20.03
N GLY A 281 -9.75 -0.65 -19.65
CA GLY A 281 -9.98 0.56 -18.86
C GLY A 281 -9.88 0.28 -17.37
N ARG A 282 -9.59 1.33 -16.58
CA ARG A 282 -9.34 1.19 -15.13
C ARG A 282 -10.57 0.70 -14.39
N ARG A 283 -11.70 1.36 -14.63
CA ARG A 283 -12.98 1.06 -13.97
C ARG A 283 -13.47 -0.37 -14.24
N LYS A 284 -13.50 -0.78 -15.51
CA LYS A 284 -13.97 -2.12 -15.89
C LYS A 284 -13.06 -3.20 -15.29
N ALA A 285 -11.74 -2.99 -15.31
CA ALA A 285 -10.80 -3.94 -14.72
C ALA A 285 -10.98 -4.06 -13.21
N ILE A 286 -11.19 -2.94 -12.48
CA ILE A 286 -11.55 -2.94 -11.05
C ILE A 286 -12.85 -3.72 -10.82
N ILE A 287 -13.89 -3.47 -11.61
CA ILE A 287 -15.17 -4.16 -11.49
C ILE A 287 -15.00 -5.67 -11.66
N PHE A 288 -14.31 -6.13 -12.70
CA PHE A 288 -14.08 -7.55 -12.94
C PHE A 288 -13.25 -8.20 -11.83
N ALA A 289 -12.17 -7.54 -11.40
CA ALA A 289 -11.36 -8.04 -10.30
C ALA A 289 -12.19 -8.17 -9.01
N SER A 290 -12.94 -7.14 -8.62
CA SER A 290 -13.74 -7.16 -7.39
C SER A 290 -14.92 -8.15 -7.46
N LEU A 291 -15.58 -8.28 -8.62
CA LEU A 291 -16.65 -9.27 -8.80
C LEU A 291 -16.16 -10.71 -8.66
N LEU A 292 -14.90 -10.99 -8.99
CA LEU A 292 -14.32 -12.33 -8.83
C LEU A 292 -14.34 -12.79 -7.36
N ALA A 293 -14.29 -11.88 -6.39
CA ALA A 293 -14.40 -12.25 -4.98
C ALA A 293 -15.69 -12.98 -4.65
N LEU A 294 -16.82 -12.57 -5.24
CA LEU A 294 -18.14 -13.09 -4.87
C LEU A 294 -18.30 -14.62 -5.07
N PRO A 295 -17.99 -15.20 -6.25
CA PRO A 295 -18.04 -16.66 -6.42
C PRO A 295 -16.93 -17.39 -5.66
N VAL A 296 -15.86 -16.71 -5.23
CA VAL A 296 -14.77 -17.29 -4.45
C VAL A 296 -15.10 -17.35 -2.95
N LEU A 297 -16.01 -16.51 -2.44
CA LEU A 297 -16.38 -16.46 -1.02
C LEU A 297 -16.69 -17.84 -0.41
N PRO A 298 -17.52 -18.71 -1.01
CA PRO A 298 -17.83 -20.02 -0.43
C PRO A 298 -16.58 -20.89 -0.27
N LEU A 299 -15.67 -20.85 -1.25
CA LEU A 299 -14.43 -21.62 -1.23
C LEU A 299 -13.44 -21.08 -0.19
N TRP A 300 -13.35 -19.75 -0.07
CA TRP A 300 -12.38 -19.08 0.78
C TRP A 300 -12.75 -19.09 2.27
N ALA A 301 -14.05 -18.94 2.60
CA ALA A 301 -14.51 -18.80 3.98
C ALA A 301 -15.19 -20.06 4.55
N PHE A 302 -15.73 -20.94 3.70
CA PHE A 302 -16.56 -22.06 4.17
C PHE A 302 -16.08 -23.45 3.74
N ALA A 303 -14.98 -23.55 2.97
CA ALA A 303 -14.38 -24.85 2.68
C ALA A 303 -13.81 -25.49 3.97
N GLN A 304 -13.76 -26.82 4.00
CA GLN A 304 -13.38 -27.58 5.19
C GLN A 304 -11.98 -28.21 5.09
N THR A 305 -11.35 -28.17 3.94
CA THR A 305 -10.05 -28.81 3.74
C THR A 305 -8.96 -27.75 3.46
N PRO A 306 -7.71 -27.98 3.92
CA PRO A 306 -6.60 -27.04 3.68
C PRO A 306 -6.39 -26.76 2.19
N ILE A 307 -6.55 -27.76 1.33
CA ILE A 307 -6.37 -27.61 -0.13
C ILE A 307 -7.40 -26.65 -0.71
N LEU A 308 -8.68 -26.79 -0.35
CA LEU A 308 -9.74 -25.91 -0.84
C LEU A 308 -9.63 -24.50 -0.27
N LEU A 309 -9.29 -24.36 1.02
CA LEU A 309 -9.03 -23.06 1.64
C LEU A 309 -7.81 -22.39 1.01
N GLY A 310 -6.75 -23.13 0.68
CA GLY A 310 -5.59 -22.61 -0.04
C GLY A 310 -5.95 -22.13 -1.44
N LEU A 311 -6.75 -22.89 -2.19
CA LEU A 311 -7.27 -22.46 -3.49
C LEU A 311 -8.15 -21.22 -3.34
N GLY A 312 -9.02 -21.20 -2.31
CA GLY A 312 -9.85 -20.04 -1.97
C GLY A 312 -9.01 -18.80 -1.65
N ALA A 313 -7.97 -18.94 -0.82
CA ALA A 313 -7.05 -17.87 -0.48
C ALA A 313 -6.31 -17.34 -1.73
N PHE A 314 -5.81 -18.22 -2.58
CA PHE A 314 -5.16 -17.87 -3.84
C PHE A 314 -6.09 -17.05 -4.75
N LEU A 315 -7.29 -17.54 -5.01
CA LEU A 315 -8.26 -16.87 -5.89
C LEU A 315 -8.79 -15.58 -5.28
N MET A 316 -9.01 -15.53 -3.96
CA MET A 316 -9.43 -14.32 -3.25
C MET A 316 -8.37 -13.24 -3.39
N GLN A 317 -7.11 -13.57 -3.20
CA GLN A 317 -6.03 -12.59 -3.32
C GLN A 317 -5.78 -12.17 -4.78
N ILE A 318 -6.05 -13.03 -5.77
CA ILE A 318 -6.11 -12.61 -7.19
C ILE A 318 -7.17 -11.52 -7.38
N SER A 319 -8.33 -11.66 -6.76
CA SER A 319 -9.39 -10.65 -6.81
C SER A 319 -8.99 -9.35 -6.13
N VAL A 320 -8.59 -9.43 -4.88
CA VAL A 320 -8.28 -8.27 -4.02
C VAL A 320 -7.10 -7.48 -4.57
N GLN A 321 -5.96 -8.12 -4.74
CA GLN A 321 -4.75 -7.46 -5.23
C GLN A 321 -4.81 -7.21 -6.74
N GLY A 322 -5.62 -7.97 -7.47
CA GLY A 322 -5.95 -7.64 -8.85
C GLY A 322 -6.62 -6.27 -8.98
N ALA A 323 -7.58 -5.96 -8.13
CA ALA A 323 -8.18 -4.63 -8.07
C ALA A 323 -7.19 -3.57 -7.59
N TRP A 324 -6.40 -3.87 -6.54
CA TRP A 324 -5.36 -2.99 -6.00
C TRP A 324 -4.25 -2.66 -6.99
N GLY A 325 -3.82 -3.61 -7.82
CA GLY A 325 -2.78 -3.39 -8.83
C GLY A 325 -3.11 -2.31 -9.85
N ILE A 326 -4.40 -1.89 -9.94
CA ILE A 326 -4.85 -0.82 -10.82
C ILE A 326 -4.82 0.55 -10.12
N ILE A 327 -4.90 0.57 -8.79
CA ILE A 327 -5.08 1.78 -7.98
C ILE A 327 -3.97 2.81 -8.16
N PRO A 328 -2.66 2.46 -8.16
CA PRO A 328 -1.62 3.47 -8.30
C PRO A 328 -1.77 4.31 -9.56
N THR A 329 -2.03 3.68 -10.71
CA THR A 329 -2.27 4.42 -11.97
C THR A 329 -3.62 5.14 -11.95
N HIS A 330 -4.69 4.51 -11.46
CA HIS A 330 -6.03 5.10 -11.44
C HIS A 330 -6.07 6.39 -10.60
N LEU A 331 -5.46 6.40 -9.43
CA LEU A 331 -5.39 7.60 -8.57
C LEU A 331 -4.57 8.72 -9.22
N ASN A 332 -3.46 8.39 -9.89
CA ASN A 332 -2.65 9.38 -10.59
C ASN A 332 -3.38 9.96 -11.81
N GLU A 333 -4.12 9.13 -12.56
CA GLU A 333 -4.94 9.57 -13.69
C GLU A 333 -6.15 10.42 -13.25
N LEU A 334 -6.72 10.19 -12.07
CA LEU A 334 -7.80 11.00 -11.50
C LEU A 334 -7.31 12.32 -10.90
N SER A 335 -6.03 12.40 -10.54
CA SER A 335 -5.47 13.54 -9.81
C SER A 335 -5.47 14.82 -10.64
N PRO A 336 -5.88 15.97 -10.08
CA PRO A 336 -5.66 17.25 -10.71
C PRO A 336 -4.15 17.51 -10.87
N ASP A 337 -3.74 18.03 -12.03
CA ASP A 337 -2.33 18.22 -12.40
C ASP A 337 -1.52 19.03 -11.37
N ALA A 338 -2.14 20.06 -10.79
CA ALA A 338 -1.49 20.96 -9.85
C ALA A 338 -1.13 20.33 -8.50
N VAL A 339 -1.73 19.20 -8.15
CA VAL A 339 -1.59 18.54 -6.84
C VAL A 339 -1.33 17.04 -6.95
N ARG A 340 -0.80 16.58 -8.10
CA ARG A 340 -0.58 15.14 -8.35
C ARG A 340 0.44 14.51 -7.39
N GLY A 341 1.41 15.26 -6.88
CA GLY A 341 2.31 14.78 -5.84
C GLY A 341 1.63 14.58 -4.48
N THR A 342 0.55 15.33 -4.20
CA THR A 342 -0.18 15.26 -2.92
C THR A 342 -1.40 14.34 -3.00
N PHE A 343 -2.19 14.44 -4.07
CA PHE A 343 -3.55 13.88 -4.14
C PHE A 343 -3.59 12.35 -3.98
N PRO A 344 -2.82 11.53 -4.73
CA PRO A 344 -2.91 10.08 -4.63
C PRO A 344 -2.56 9.57 -3.23
N GLY A 345 -1.44 10.03 -2.67
CA GLY A 345 -0.97 9.63 -1.34
C GLY A 345 -1.94 10.04 -0.24
N LEU A 346 -2.40 11.30 -0.25
CA LEU A 346 -3.32 11.82 0.76
C LEU A 346 -4.67 11.07 0.73
N MET A 347 -5.24 10.86 -0.45
CA MET A 347 -6.52 10.15 -0.58
C MET A 347 -6.40 8.70 -0.12
N TYR A 348 -5.29 8.02 -0.46
CA TYR A 348 -5.01 6.68 0.00
C TYR A 348 -4.90 6.62 1.52
N GLN A 349 -4.10 7.48 2.15
CA GLN A 349 -3.88 7.45 3.59
C GLN A 349 -5.13 7.87 4.39
N LEU A 350 -5.96 8.78 3.87
CA LEU A 350 -7.26 9.07 4.48
C LEU A 350 -8.20 7.86 4.40
N GLY A 351 -8.25 7.17 3.26
CA GLY A 351 -9.02 5.94 3.13
C GLY A 351 -8.54 4.86 4.10
N ASN A 352 -7.23 4.71 4.27
CA ASN A 352 -6.63 3.77 5.22
C ASN A 352 -7.01 4.11 6.67
N LEU A 353 -6.97 5.40 7.05
CA LEU A 353 -7.37 5.85 8.37
C LEU A 353 -8.84 5.49 8.69
N PHE A 354 -9.76 5.71 7.74
CA PHE A 354 -11.16 5.32 7.93
C PHE A 354 -11.37 3.81 7.97
N ALA A 355 -10.52 3.04 7.29
CA ALA A 355 -10.59 1.58 7.31
C ALA A 355 -9.92 0.94 8.53
N ALA A 356 -9.22 1.70 9.37
CA ALA A 356 -8.50 1.20 10.54
C ALA A 356 -9.41 0.45 11.54
N VAL A 357 -10.71 0.72 11.54
CA VAL A 357 -11.69 0.05 12.39
C VAL A 357 -12.05 -1.37 11.92
N ASN A 358 -11.60 -1.78 10.74
CA ASN A 358 -12.03 -3.02 10.09
C ASN A 358 -11.78 -4.27 10.92
N ALA A 359 -10.55 -4.47 11.41
CA ALA A 359 -10.19 -5.64 12.21
C ALA A 359 -11.02 -5.72 13.49
N THR A 360 -11.16 -4.59 14.21
CA THR A 360 -11.99 -4.52 15.42
C THR A 360 -13.46 -4.82 15.12
N PHE A 361 -13.98 -4.31 14.01
CA PHE A 361 -15.35 -4.58 13.58
C PHE A 361 -15.56 -6.07 13.25
N GLN A 362 -14.64 -6.70 12.55
CA GLN A 362 -14.74 -8.14 12.23
C GLN A 362 -14.65 -9.02 13.49
N VAL A 363 -13.74 -8.69 14.44
CA VAL A 363 -13.66 -9.40 15.73
C VAL A 363 -14.96 -9.22 16.51
N TRP A 364 -15.47 -7.99 16.64
CA TRP A 364 -16.75 -7.72 17.29
C TRP A 364 -17.90 -8.51 16.64
N LEU A 365 -17.90 -8.62 15.32
CA LEU A 365 -18.91 -9.40 14.61
C LEU A 365 -18.74 -10.91 14.87
N ALA A 366 -17.48 -11.43 14.92
CA ALA A 366 -17.21 -12.83 15.21
C ALA A 366 -17.76 -13.27 16.57
N THR A 367 -17.65 -12.43 17.60
CA THR A 367 -18.22 -12.73 18.95
C THR A 367 -19.75 -12.89 18.95
N ARG A 368 -20.44 -12.43 17.90
CA ARG A 368 -21.90 -12.62 17.72
C ARG A 368 -22.25 -13.94 17.05
N TYR A 369 -21.25 -14.65 16.53
CA TYR A 369 -21.40 -15.93 15.82
C TYR A 369 -20.50 -17.01 16.45
N ASP A 370 -20.47 -17.07 17.79
CA ASP A 370 -19.72 -18.06 18.56
C ASP A 370 -18.22 -18.15 18.18
N ASP A 371 -17.59 -16.98 18.00
CA ASP A 371 -16.20 -16.82 17.55
C ASP A 371 -15.90 -17.46 16.18
N ASN A 372 -16.91 -17.65 15.37
CA ASN A 372 -16.77 -18.13 14.00
C ASN A 372 -16.38 -16.95 13.07
N TYR A 373 -15.13 -16.88 12.69
CA TYR A 373 -14.59 -15.84 11.80
C TYR A 373 -15.03 -15.98 10.34
N ALA A 374 -15.53 -17.13 9.89
CA ALA A 374 -15.96 -17.34 8.50
C ALA A 374 -17.05 -16.35 8.06
N ILE A 375 -18.05 -16.11 8.94
CA ILE A 375 -19.20 -15.24 8.64
C ILE A 375 -18.77 -13.77 8.54
N PRO A 376 -18.05 -13.16 9.53
CA PRO A 376 -17.55 -11.80 9.42
C PRO A 376 -16.67 -11.57 8.20
N LEU A 377 -15.73 -12.47 7.94
CA LEU A 377 -14.86 -12.41 6.78
C LEU A 377 -15.65 -12.42 5.46
N ALA A 378 -16.60 -13.36 5.30
CA ALA A 378 -17.41 -13.43 4.10
C ALA A 378 -18.34 -12.22 3.94
N LEU A 379 -18.98 -11.77 5.01
CA LEU A 379 -19.90 -10.63 4.99
C LEU A 379 -19.19 -9.33 4.61
N VAL A 380 -18.11 -9.02 5.32
CA VAL A 380 -17.35 -7.79 5.06
C VAL A 380 -16.79 -7.80 3.64
N THR A 381 -16.15 -8.89 3.22
CA THR A 381 -15.59 -9.03 1.88
C THR A 381 -16.66 -8.90 0.80
N GLY A 382 -17.79 -9.60 0.96
CA GLY A 382 -18.89 -9.57 -0.01
C GLY A 382 -19.52 -8.19 -0.16
N VAL A 383 -19.83 -7.53 0.96
CA VAL A 383 -20.39 -6.18 0.96
C VAL A 383 -19.42 -5.19 0.33
N VAL A 384 -18.15 -5.24 0.73
CA VAL A 384 -17.14 -4.30 0.23
C VAL A 384 -16.84 -4.52 -1.24
N ALA A 385 -16.79 -5.76 -1.73
CA ALA A 385 -16.66 -6.05 -3.17
C ALA A 385 -17.79 -5.40 -3.97
N ILE A 386 -19.05 -5.52 -3.52
CA ILE A 386 -20.19 -4.88 -4.16
C ILE A 386 -20.06 -3.34 -4.11
N VAL A 387 -19.65 -2.77 -2.98
CA VAL A 387 -19.45 -1.32 -2.83
C VAL A 387 -18.38 -0.83 -3.81
N ILE A 388 -17.26 -1.53 -3.96
CA ILE A 388 -16.22 -1.18 -4.93
C ILE A 388 -16.76 -1.24 -6.36
N VAL A 389 -17.54 -2.27 -6.70
CA VAL A 389 -18.17 -2.39 -8.03
C VAL A 389 -19.08 -1.20 -8.32
N ILE A 390 -19.93 -0.81 -7.34
CA ILE A 390 -20.82 0.35 -7.49
C ILE A 390 -19.99 1.64 -7.65
N LEU A 391 -19.01 1.87 -6.78
CA LEU A 391 -18.15 3.05 -6.83
C LEU A 391 -17.39 3.13 -8.15
N ALA A 392 -16.82 2.02 -8.62
CA ALA A 392 -16.14 1.97 -9.91
C ALA A 392 -17.13 2.18 -11.08
N ALA A 393 -18.37 1.69 -10.97
CA ALA A 393 -19.39 1.85 -12.02
C ALA A 393 -19.87 3.32 -12.17
N VAL A 394 -19.97 4.07 -11.06
CA VAL A 394 -20.37 5.49 -11.09
C VAL A 394 -19.21 6.45 -11.24
N GLY A 395 -17.98 5.99 -11.04
CA GLY A 395 -16.76 6.79 -11.13
C GLY A 395 -16.46 7.31 -12.54
N VAL A 396 -15.38 8.06 -12.66
CA VAL A 396 -14.91 8.62 -13.93
C VAL A 396 -13.78 7.74 -14.50
N GLU A 397 -13.84 7.43 -15.81
CA GLU A 397 -12.72 6.79 -16.51
C GLU A 397 -11.77 7.88 -17.03
N LYS A 398 -10.51 7.80 -16.59
CA LYS A 398 -9.45 8.73 -17.00
C LYS A 398 -8.25 8.02 -17.63
N LYS A 399 -8.42 6.77 -18.05
CA LYS A 399 -7.38 6.02 -18.75
C LYS A 399 -6.85 6.81 -19.96
N GLY A 400 -5.53 6.87 -20.08
CA GLY A 400 -4.87 7.51 -21.22
C GLY A 400 -4.81 9.03 -21.14
N VAL A 401 -5.12 9.63 -20.00
CA VAL A 401 -4.96 11.07 -19.80
C VAL A 401 -3.49 11.48 -19.97
N VAL A 402 -3.25 12.51 -20.79
CA VAL A 402 -1.91 13.09 -20.95
C VAL A 402 -1.65 14.04 -19.81
N PHE A 403 -0.65 13.74 -19.00
CA PHE A 403 -0.30 14.57 -17.85
C PHE A 403 0.35 15.89 -18.28
N GLY A 404 -0.07 17.00 -17.65
CA GLY A 404 0.45 18.33 -17.94
C GLY A 404 -0.07 18.96 -19.23
N SER A 405 -1.08 18.39 -19.88
CA SER A 405 -1.81 19.05 -20.96
C SER A 405 -2.76 20.11 -20.39
N THR A 406 -2.81 21.29 -21.01
CA THR A 406 -3.66 22.41 -20.62
C THR A 406 -5.18 22.16 -20.88
N GLU A 407 -5.57 21.00 -21.34
CA GLU A 407 -6.95 20.62 -21.65
C GLU A 407 -7.63 19.85 -20.50
N SER A 408 -7.78 20.46 -19.35
CA SER A 408 -8.70 19.97 -18.30
C SER A 408 -9.16 21.12 -17.42
N ALA A 409 -9.91 22.04 -18.03
CA ALA A 409 -10.78 22.95 -17.30
C ALA A 409 -12.22 22.46 -17.35
#